data_9d5f7ce96f99ad1247fc418b51916001
#
_entry.id   9d5f7ce96f99ad1247fc418b51916001
#
_cell.length_a   1.000
_cell.length_b   1.000
_cell.length_c   1.000
_cell.angle_alpha   90.00
_cell.angle_beta   90.00
_cell.angle_gamma   90.00
#
_symmetry.space_group_name_H-M   'P 1'
#
loop_
_entity.id
_entity.type
_entity.pdbx_description
1 polymer ?
#
loop_
_entity_poly.entity_id
_entity_poly.type
_entity_poly.pdbx_seq_one_letter_code
_entity_poly.pdbx_strand_id
1 'polypeptide(L)'
;MKLATWNVNSLKVRLPQLLDWLASSQTDVVCLQETKLEDANFPRADIEAAGYQVAFSGQKTYNGVAIVSRLPLADVQAGIPGFEDEQKRVLAATVDGIRTVCVYVPNGQSLDSDKYLYKLRWLNALNAWLRDELTRYPQLALLGDYNIAPEDRDVHDPAAWEGNVLVSEPEREQFRALLGLGLQDAFRLFEQPEKSFSWWDYRAAGFRRNLGLRIDHILLSPPLAARGTSAAIDKAPRKLERPSDHTPVLATVAAA
;
A
#
# COMPACT_ATOMS: atom_id res chain seq x y z
N MET A 1 -5.46 -1.44 -17.05
CA MET A 1 -4.92 -0.45 -16.10
C MET A 1 -3.90 -1.13 -15.23
N LYS A 2 -2.70 -0.55 -15.08
CA LYS A 2 -1.62 -1.03 -14.20
C LYS A 2 -1.63 -0.24 -12.91
N LEU A 3 -1.92 -0.91 -11.80
CA LEU A 3 -1.99 -0.35 -10.44
C LEU A 3 -0.74 -0.74 -9.66
N ALA A 4 -0.27 0.14 -8.80
CA ALA A 4 0.86 -0.16 -7.92
C ALA A 4 0.69 0.48 -6.54
N THR A 5 1.40 -0.06 -5.56
CA THR A 5 1.60 0.54 -4.25
C THR A 5 3.07 0.52 -3.89
N TRP A 6 3.56 1.59 -3.26
CA TRP A 6 4.95 1.70 -2.83
C TRP A 6 5.08 2.60 -1.60
N ASN A 7 5.49 2.05 -0.50
CA ASN A 7 5.97 2.84 0.64
C ASN A 7 7.37 3.38 0.29
N VAL A 8 7.48 4.68 0.08
CA VAL A 8 8.73 5.33 -0.37
C VAL A 8 9.66 5.72 0.77
N ASN A 9 9.22 5.59 2.01
CA ASN A 9 10.00 5.94 3.20
C ASN A 9 10.76 7.28 3.05
N SER A 10 10.03 8.36 2.90
CA SER A 10 10.39 9.73 2.52
C SER A 10 10.41 9.96 1.00
N LEU A 11 9.39 10.66 0.53
CA LEU A 11 9.29 11.05 -0.88
C LEU A 11 10.39 12.04 -1.26
N LYS A 12 10.78 12.95 -0.37
CA LYS A 12 11.88 13.89 -0.62
C LYS A 12 13.17 13.18 -1.02
N VAL A 13 13.47 12.07 -0.37
CA VAL A 13 14.68 11.27 -0.65
C VAL A 13 14.51 10.43 -1.93
N ARG A 14 13.32 9.89 -2.18
CA ARG A 14 13.06 8.93 -3.27
C ARG A 14 12.41 9.51 -4.49
N LEU A 15 12.17 10.83 -4.55
CA LEU A 15 11.51 11.44 -5.71
C LEU A 15 12.18 11.11 -7.05
N PRO A 16 13.52 11.22 -7.21
CA PRO A 16 14.18 10.83 -8.45
C PRO A 16 13.93 9.36 -8.81
N GLN A 17 14.00 8.46 -7.83
CA GLN A 17 13.73 7.03 -8.03
C GLN A 17 12.28 6.78 -8.45
N LEU A 18 11.33 7.48 -7.84
CA LEU A 18 9.91 7.39 -8.21
C LEU A 18 9.68 7.83 -9.66
N LEU A 19 10.22 8.96 -10.06
CA LEU A 19 10.04 9.50 -11.42
C LEU A 19 10.65 8.56 -12.46
N ASP A 20 11.86 8.05 -12.23
CA ASP A 20 12.51 7.07 -13.12
C ASP A 20 11.72 5.75 -13.18
N TRP A 21 11.21 5.29 -12.04
CA TRP A 21 10.42 4.08 -11.98
C TRP A 21 9.06 4.22 -12.71
N LEU A 22 8.40 5.36 -12.57
CA LEU A 22 7.16 5.66 -13.30
C LEU A 22 7.40 5.64 -14.82
N ALA A 23 8.50 6.24 -15.27
CA ALA A 23 8.86 6.27 -16.68
C ALA A 23 9.14 4.87 -17.23
N SER A 24 9.82 4.01 -16.49
CA SER A 24 10.19 2.65 -16.92
C SER A 24 9.07 1.64 -16.76
N SER A 25 8.32 1.67 -15.67
CA SER A 25 7.26 0.70 -15.36
C SER A 25 5.99 0.93 -16.18
N GLN A 26 5.78 2.15 -16.68
CA GLN A 26 4.55 2.54 -17.37
C GLN A 26 3.30 2.28 -16.52
N THR A 27 3.42 2.48 -15.19
CA THR A 27 2.31 2.32 -14.25
C THR A 27 1.29 3.45 -14.45
N ASP A 28 0.00 3.11 -14.46
CA ASP A 28 -1.07 4.10 -14.64
C ASP A 28 -1.42 4.81 -13.34
N VAL A 29 -1.46 4.06 -12.23
CA VAL A 29 -1.79 4.59 -10.90
C VAL A 29 -0.84 3.99 -9.87
N VAL A 30 -0.22 4.82 -9.04
CA VAL A 30 0.56 4.35 -7.88
C VAL A 30 0.09 5.05 -6.60
N CYS A 31 -0.16 4.25 -5.58
CA CYS A 31 -0.41 4.67 -4.21
C CYS A 31 0.91 4.72 -3.44
N LEU A 32 1.22 5.86 -2.84
CA LEU A 32 2.44 6.07 -2.06
C LEU A 32 2.13 6.15 -0.56
N GLN A 33 3.00 5.61 0.26
CA GLN A 33 2.94 5.71 1.71
C GLN A 33 4.26 6.27 2.25
N GLU A 34 4.20 6.83 3.45
CA GLU A 34 5.32 7.49 4.13
C GLU A 34 5.99 8.58 3.27
N THR A 35 5.17 9.46 2.69
CA THR A 35 5.69 10.61 1.96
C THR A 35 6.48 11.56 2.86
N LYS A 36 6.12 11.64 4.15
CA LYS A 36 6.81 12.41 5.21
C LYS A 36 6.96 13.89 4.89
N LEU A 37 6.00 14.44 4.15
CA LEU A 37 5.95 15.84 3.74
C LEU A 37 4.60 16.47 4.10
N GLU A 38 4.66 17.70 4.60
CA GLU A 38 3.46 18.55 4.67
C GLU A 38 2.97 18.85 3.24
N ASP A 39 1.68 19.09 3.09
CA ASP A 39 1.07 19.36 1.78
C ASP A 39 1.71 20.57 1.07
N ALA A 40 2.12 21.59 1.81
CA ALA A 40 2.81 22.77 1.28
C ALA A 40 4.17 22.45 0.63
N ASN A 41 4.80 21.36 1.04
CA ASN A 41 6.13 20.93 0.57
C ASN A 41 6.07 19.74 -0.38
N PHE A 42 4.87 19.30 -0.75
CA PHE A 42 4.69 18.16 -1.64
C PHE A 42 5.17 18.53 -3.07
N PRO A 43 5.99 17.68 -3.73
CA PRO A 43 6.59 18.00 -5.04
C PRO A 43 5.61 17.80 -6.20
N ARG A 44 4.46 18.47 -6.13
CA ARG A 44 3.40 18.39 -7.15
C ARG A 44 3.93 18.73 -8.54
N ALA A 45 4.68 19.83 -8.67
CA ALA A 45 5.15 20.31 -9.97
C ALA A 45 6.07 19.29 -10.67
N ASP A 46 6.95 18.61 -9.94
CA ASP A 46 7.84 17.60 -10.52
C ASP A 46 7.05 16.39 -11.03
N ILE A 47 6.03 15.97 -10.28
CA ILE A 47 5.16 14.84 -10.65
C ILE A 47 4.29 15.21 -11.87
N GLU A 48 3.72 16.40 -11.88
CA GLU A 48 2.93 16.91 -13.01
C GLU A 48 3.78 17.08 -14.27
N ALA A 49 5.02 17.54 -14.13
CA ALA A 49 5.97 17.64 -15.25
C ALA A 49 6.31 16.26 -15.85
N ALA A 50 6.22 15.20 -15.08
CA ALA A 50 6.39 13.81 -15.54
C ALA A 50 5.13 13.23 -16.23
N GLY A 51 4.05 14.00 -16.35
CA GLY A 51 2.81 13.60 -17.03
C GLY A 51 1.78 12.94 -16.13
N TYR A 52 1.86 13.15 -14.81
CA TYR A 52 0.94 12.58 -13.84
C TYR A 52 0.14 13.65 -13.10
N GLN A 53 -1.08 13.33 -12.74
CA GLN A 53 -1.86 14.03 -11.74
C GLN A 53 -1.60 13.44 -10.36
N VAL A 54 -1.81 14.22 -9.29
CA VAL A 54 -1.58 13.74 -7.94
C VAL A 54 -2.57 14.33 -6.95
N ALA A 55 -3.08 13.47 -6.07
CA ALA A 55 -3.75 13.84 -4.83
C ALA A 55 -2.88 13.38 -3.66
N PHE A 56 -2.85 14.14 -2.58
CA PHE A 56 -2.01 13.83 -1.43
C PHE A 56 -2.63 14.36 -0.14
N SER A 57 -2.26 13.72 0.97
CA SER A 57 -2.60 14.12 2.33
C SER A 57 -1.42 13.79 3.22
N GLY A 58 -0.69 14.80 3.66
CA GLY A 58 0.56 14.64 4.37
C GLY A 58 0.67 15.45 5.65
N GLN A 59 1.72 15.15 6.39
CA GLN A 59 2.12 15.83 7.61
C GLN A 59 3.63 15.83 7.75
N LYS A 60 4.14 16.69 8.61
CA LYS A 60 5.57 16.84 8.83
C LYS A 60 6.17 15.57 9.43
N THR A 61 7.32 15.14 8.91
CA THR A 61 8.20 14.10 9.46
C THR A 61 7.68 12.68 9.36
N TYR A 62 6.38 12.45 9.57
CA TYR A 62 5.77 11.12 9.65
C TYR A 62 4.60 10.97 8.68
N ASN A 63 4.24 9.69 8.40
CA ASN A 63 3.04 9.35 7.64
C ASN A 63 2.99 10.01 6.25
N GLY A 64 1.81 10.29 5.77
CA GLY A 64 1.56 10.86 4.46
C GLY A 64 1.30 9.83 3.39
N VAL A 65 0.25 10.04 2.61
CA VAL A 65 -0.20 9.19 1.52
C VAL A 65 -0.44 10.03 0.27
N ALA A 66 -0.26 9.41 -0.90
CA ALA A 66 -0.52 10.07 -2.17
C ALA A 66 -1.02 9.07 -3.21
N ILE A 67 -1.84 9.54 -4.15
CA ILE A 67 -2.24 8.80 -5.35
C ILE A 67 -1.71 9.57 -6.55
N VAL A 68 -0.81 8.96 -7.29
CA VAL A 68 -0.20 9.49 -8.51
C VAL A 68 -0.81 8.75 -9.70
N SER A 69 -1.37 9.46 -10.67
CA SER A 69 -2.14 8.86 -11.76
C SER A 69 -1.88 9.54 -13.10
N ARG A 70 -1.76 8.77 -14.17
CA ARG A 70 -1.78 9.28 -15.55
C ARG A 70 -3.15 9.78 -15.96
N LEU A 71 -4.19 9.27 -15.32
CA LEU A 71 -5.58 9.57 -15.62
C LEU A 71 -6.16 10.56 -14.61
N PRO A 72 -7.23 11.29 -14.95
CA PRO A 72 -7.87 12.22 -14.03
C PRO A 72 -8.28 11.57 -12.71
N LEU A 73 -8.11 12.32 -11.62
CA LEU A 73 -8.54 11.97 -10.28
C LEU A 73 -9.87 12.67 -9.96
N ALA A 74 -10.88 11.90 -9.58
CA ALA A 74 -12.18 12.41 -9.16
C ALA A 74 -12.52 11.92 -7.74
N ASP A 75 -13.50 12.57 -7.11
CA ASP A 75 -14.04 12.19 -5.80
C ASP A 75 -12.95 11.95 -4.73
N VAL A 76 -11.98 12.85 -4.67
CA VAL A 76 -10.85 12.75 -3.74
C VAL A 76 -11.35 12.92 -2.30
N GLN A 77 -10.98 11.96 -1.45
CA GLN A 77 -11.37 11.94 -0.04
C GLN A 77 -10.18 11.52 0.82
N ALA A 78 -9.85 12.32 1.83
CA ALA A 78 -8.83 12.02 2.82
C ALA A 78 -9.44 11.48 4.12
N GLY A 79 -8.76 10.52 4.75
CA GLY A 79 -9.16 9.93 6.02
C GLY A 79 -10.30 8.92 5.90
N ILE A 80 -10.60 8.27 7.02
CA ILE A 80 -11.73 7.35 7.16
C ILE A 80 -12.93 8.15 7.70
N PRO A 81 -14.06 8.22 6.97
CA PRO A 81 -15.25 8.92 7.46
C PRO A 81 -15.70 8.43 8.84
N GLY A 82 -15.96 9.35 9.76
CA GLY A 82 -16.41 9.02 11.11
C GLY A 82 -15.31 8.52 12.06
N PHE A 83 -14.07 8.45 11.61
CA PHE A 83 -12.91 8.14 12.44
C PHE A 83 -11.96 9.33 12.45
N GLU A 84 -12.00 10.12 13.52
CA GLU A 84 -11.13 11.28 13.68
C GLU A 84 -9.69 10.80 13.93
N ASP A 85 -8.77 11.21 13.06
CA ASP A 85 -7.37 10.84 13.15
C ASP A 85 -6.49 11.98 12.63
N GLU A 86 -5.55 12.41 13.45
CA GLU A 86 -4.57 13.42 13.07
C GLU A 86 -3.52 12.85 12.09
N GLN A 87 -3.32 11.53 12.11
CA GLN A 87 -2.33 10.86 11.26
C GLN A 87 -2.86 10.68 9.83
N LYS A 88 -2.06 11.12 8.86
CA LYS A 88 -2.41 11.10 7.44
C LYS A 88 -2.07 9.75 6.82
N ARG A 89 -3.05 8.83 6.83
CA ARG A 89 -2.87 7.41 6.48
C ARG A 89 -3.82 6.89 5.40
N VAL A 90 -4.83 7.67 5.02
CA VAL A 90 -5.84 7.23 4.05
C VAL A 90 -6.12 8.32 3.03
N LEU A 91 -6.15 7.95 1.76
CA LEU A 91 -6.56 8.79 0.66
C LEU A 91 -7.30 7.93 -0.38
N ALA A 92 -8.45 8.37 -0.82
CA ALA A 92 -9.22 7.70 -1.85
C ALA A 92 -9.47 8.64 -3.02
N ALA A 93 -9.48 8.09 -4.23
CA ALA A 93 -9.87 8.80 -5.44
C ALA A 93 -10.46 7.83 -6.46
N THR A 94 -11.32 8.31 -7.33
CA THR A 94 -11.84 7.53 -8.45
C THR A 94 -11.00 7.82 -9.70
N VAL A 95 -10.48 6.76 -10.31
CA VAL A 95 -9.66 6.82 -11.52
C VAL A 95 -10.27 5.89 -12.56
N ASP A 96 -10.75 6.45 -13.67
CA ASP A 96 -11.36 5.67 -14.77
C ASP A 96 -12.37 4.63 -14.28
N GLY A 97 -13.28 5.06 -13.39
CA GLY A 97 -14.33 4.20 -12.82
C GLY A 97 -13.87 3.24 -11.72
N ILE A 98 -12.58 3.22 -11.37
CA ILE A 98 -12.05 2.42 -10.28
C ILE A 98 -11.86 3.29 -9.03
N ARG A 99 -12.52 2.92 -7.94
CA ARG A 99 -12.29 3.52 -6.63
C ARG A 99 -10.95 3.03 -6.09
N THR A 100 -9.95 3.88 -6.13
CA THR A 100 -8.59 3.60 -5.65
C THR A 100 -8.45 4.13 -4.24
N VAL A 101 -8.20 3.24 -3.29
CA VAL A 101 -8.03 3.58 -1.87
C VAL A 101 -6.58 3.28 -1.47
N CYS A 102 -5.84 4.32 -1.13
CA CYS A 102 -4.47 4.25 -0.63
C CYS A 102 -4.48 4.22 0.89
N VAL A 103 -3.85 3.23 1.49
CA VAL A 103 -3.76 3.07 2.94
C VAL A 103 -2.32 2.90 3.41
N TYR A 104 -2.02 3.50 4.55
CA TYR A 104 -0.82 3.27 5.34
C TYR A 104 -1.26 2.82 6.74
N VAL A 105 -1.39 1.53 6.93
CA VAL A 105 -1.82 0.93 8.20
C VAL A 105 -0.77 1.21 9.27
N PRO A 106 -1.15 1.58 10.51
CA PRO A 106 -0.20 1.75 11.60
C PRO A 106 0.70 0.52 11.78
N ASN A 107 1.98 0.74 12.08
CA ASN A 107 2.91 -0.37 12.35
C ASN A 107 2.52 -1.17 13.60
N GLY A 108 2.18 -0.48 14.69
CA GLY A 108 1.82 -1.09 15.98
C GLY A 108 2.97 -1.20 16.95
N GLN A 109 4.22 -1.05 16.53
CA GLN A 109 5.45 -1.07 17.32
C GLN A 109 5.72 -2.41 18.03
N SER A 110 4.86 -2.84 18.95
CA SER A 110 4.95 -4.11 19.71
C SER A 110 3.57 -4.48 20.26
N LEU A 111 3.35 -5.75 20.60
CA LEU A 111 2.04 -6.25 21.02
C LEU A 111 1.53 -5.63 22.33
N ASP A 112 2.42 -5.10 23.17
CA ASP A 112 2.11 -4.45 24.44
C ASP A 112 2.04 -2.90 24.33
N SER A 113 2.19 -2.35 23.13
CA SER A 113 2.16 -0.91 22.89
C SER A 113 0.73 -0.36 22.71
N ASP A 114 0.50 0.88 23.16
CA ASP A 114 -0.73 1.62 22.83
C ASP A 114 -0.88 1.81 21.32
N LYS A 115 0.21 1.82 20.57
CA LYS A 115 0.21 1.90 19.10
C LYS A 115 -0.35 0.63 18.46
N TYR A 116 -0.23 -0.52 19.10
CA TYR A 116 -0.85 -1.76 18.64
C TYR A 116 -2.38 -1.71 18.84
N LEU A 117 -2.85 -1.22 19.97
CA LEU A 117 -4.28 -1.02 20.20
C LEU A 117 -4.88 0.00 19.23
N TYR A 118 -4.15 1.09 18.94
CA TYR A 118 -4.51 2.05 17.91
C TYR A 118 -4.61 1.37 16.53
N LYS A 119 -3.63 0.55 16.15
CA LYS A 119 -3.65 -0.22 14.90
C LYS A 119 -4.92 -1.05 14.76
N LEU A 120 -5.30 -1.79 15.79
CA LEU A 120 -6.50 -2.63 15.75
C LEU A 120 -7.79 -1.81 15.64
N ARG A 121 -7.91 -0.70 16.37
CA ARG A 121 -9.05 0.22 16.24
C ARG A 121 -9.11 0.83 14.84
N TRP A 122 -7.97 1.22 14.31
CA TRP A 122 -7.86 1.80 12.97
C TRP A 122 -8.30 0.80 11.89
N LEU A 123 -7.86 -0.45 11.98
CA LEU A 123 -8.26 -1.53 11.07
C LEU A 123 -9.76 -1.85 11.18
N ASN A 124 -10.33 -1.84 12.38
CA ASN A 124 -11.79 -1.97 12.56
C ASN A 124 -12.55 -0.85 11.85
N ALA A 125 -12.08 0.39 11.98
CA ALA A 125 -12.70 1.55 11.31
C ALA A 125 -12.57 1.44 9.79
N LEU A 126 -11.41 1.01 9.28
CA LEU A 126 -11.20 0.76 7.85
C LEU A 126 -12.17 -0.29 7.32
N ASN A 127 -12.29 -1.43 7.99
CA ASN A 127 -13.22 -2.50 7.60
C ASN A 127 -14.66 -2.03 7.55
N ALA A 128 -15.10 -1.28 8.55
CA ALA A 128 -16.46 -0.73 8.61
C ALA A 128 -16.73 0.23 7.45
N TRP A 129 -15.81 1.15 7.18
CA TRP A 129 -15.95 2.10 6.07
C TRP A 129 -15.95 1.39 4.71
N LEU A 130 -15.06 0.44 4.49
CA LEU A 130 -14.95 -0.27 3.20
C LEU A 130 -16.20 -1.08 2.87
N ARG A 131 -16.91 -1.57 3.87
CA ARG A 131 -18.21 -2.24 3.65
C ARG A 131 -19.20 -1.30 2.95
N ASP A 132 -19.27 -0.07 3.40
CA ASP A 132 -20.14 0.95 2.80
C ASP A 132 -19.58 1.45 1.46
N GLU A 133 -18.26 1.63 1.38
CA GLU A 133 -17.59 2.11 0.16
C GLU A 133 -17.75 1.12 -1.00
N LEU A 134 -17.70 -0.19 -0.74
CA LEU A 134 -17.92 -1.24 -1.74
C LEU A 134 -19.36 -1.24 -2.31
N THR A 135 -20.35 -0.81 -1.55
CA THR A 135 -21.72 -0.66 -2.06
C THR A 135 -21.85 0.53 -3.00
N ARG A 136 -21.09 1.59 -2.75
CA ARG A 136 -21.07 2.82 -3.56
C ARG A 136 -20.19 2.68 -4.79
N TYR A 137 -19.09 1.95 -4.67
CA TYR A 137 -18.07 1.76 -5.70
C TYR A 137 -17.78 0.26 -5.86
N PRO A 138 -18.56 -0.46 -6.69
CA PRO A 138 -18.37 -1.90 -6.89
C PRO A 138 -16.99 -2.28 -7.44
N GLN A 139 -16.35 -1.37 -8.21
CA GLN A 139 -14.98 -1.53 -8.70
C GLN A 139 -14.03 -0.78 -7.78
N LEU A 140 -13.50 -1.46 -6.79
CA LEU A 140 -12.63 -0.89 -5.77
C LEU A 140 -11.30 -1.66 -5.67
N ALA A 141 -10.21 -0.91 -5.62
CA ALA A 141 -8.87 -1.42 -5.31
C ALA A 141 -8.37 -0.77 -4.02
N LEU A 142 -7.97 -1.59 -3.07
CA LEU A 142 -7.38 -1.17 -1.78
C LEU A 142 -5.88 -1.48 -1.81
N LEU A 143 -5.07 -0.43 -1.92
CA LEU A 143 -3.63 -0.55 -2.12
C LEU A 143 -2.89 0.10 -0.94
N GLY A 144 -1.81 -0.52 -0.50
CA GLY A 144 -1.02 0.13 0.54
C GLY A 144 0.03 -0.74 1.20
N ASP A 145 0.66 -0.11 2.18
CA ASP A 145 1.42 -0.79 3.22
C ASP A 145 0.47 -1.14 4.36
N TYR A 146 0.19 -2.43 4.49
CA TYR A 146 -0.75 -2.92 5.51
C TYR A 146 -0.08 -3.22 6.84
N ASN A 147 1.25 -3.24 6.87
CA ASN A 147 2.00 -3.66 8.05
C ASN A 147 1.48 -5.00 8.63
N ILE A 148 1.03 -5.90 7.76
CA ILE A 148 0.56 -7.25 8.09
C ILE A 148 1.10 -8.22 7.04
N ALA A 149 1.80 -9.26 7.51
CA ALA A 149 2.09 -10.46 6.72
C ALA A 149 0.95 -11.46 6.95
N PRO A 150 0.08 -11.73 5.94
CA PRO A 150 -1.17 -12.45 6.17
C PRO A 150 -1.01 -13.90 6.57
N GLU A 151 0.05 -14.55 6.08
CA GLU A 151 0.30 -15.99 6.28
C GLU A 151 1.79 -16.24 6.53
N ASP A 152 2.12 -17.43 7.02
CA ASP A 152 3.51 -17.81 7.30
C ASP A 152 4.40 -17.81 6.04
N ARG A 153 3.83 -18.11 4.87
CA ARG A 153 4.54 -18.02 3.59
C ARG A 153 4.90 -16.58 3.19
N ASP A 154 4.35 -15.58 3.86
CA ASP A 154 4.66 -14.16 3.68
C ASP A 154 5.78 -13.66 4.60
N VAL A 155 6.39 -14.57 5.36
CA VAL A 155 7.45 -14.31 6.34
C VAL A 155 8.65 -15.19 6.05
N HIS A 156 9.84 -14.61 6.04
CA HIS A 156 11.07 -15.38 5.74
C HIS A 156 11.42 -16.45 6.77
N ASP A 157 11.08 -16.23 8.04
CA ASP A 157 11.27 -17.14 9.16
C ASP A 157 10.10 -17.00 10.15
N PRO A 158 9.00 -17.73 9.92
CA PRO A 158 7.80 -17.64 10.76
C PRO A 158 8.07 -17.91 12.23
N ALA A 159 8.96 -18.85 12.56
CA ALA A 159 9.28 -19.19 13.93
C ALA A 159 9.99 -18.03 14.66
N ALA A 160 10.90 -17.33 13.98
CA ALA A 160 11.59 -16.16 14.53
C ALA A 160 10.64 -14.97 14.72
N TRP A 161 9.57 -14.88 13.94
CA TRP A 161 8.58 -13.80 14.01
C TRP A 161 7.40 -14.10 14.93
N GLU A 162 7.27 -15.32 15.42
CA GLU A 162 6.19 -15.67 16.35
C GLU A 162 6.16 -14.72 17.56
N GLY A 163 4.97 -14.22 17.91
CA GLY A 163 4.79 -13.29 19.03
C GLY A 163 5.19 -11.84 18.72
N ASN A 164 5.52 -11.51 17.48
CA ASN A 164 5.84 -10.15 17.07
C ASN A 164 4.65 -9.45 16.39
N VAL A 165 4.73 -8.11 16.35
CA VAL A 165 3.86 -7.27 15.54
C VAL A 165 4.06 -7.60 14.05
N LEU A 166 3.11 -7.30 13.21
CA LEU A 166 2.98 -7.59 11.77
C LEU A 166 2.51 -9.01 11.46
N VAL A 167 2.64 -9.95 12.38
CA VAL A 167 2.28 -11.38 12.16
C VAL A 167 1.32 -11.93 13.22
N SER A 168 0.88 -11.09 14.15
CA SER A 168 -0.01 -11.53 15.24
C SER A 168 -1.38 -11.99 14.71
N GLU A 169 -2.01 -12.90 15.42
CA GLU A 169 -3.33 -13.40 15.02
C GLU A 169 -4.39 -12.30 14.94
N PRO A 170 -4.51 -11.34 15.89
CA PRO A 170 -5.47 -10.24 15.76
C PRO A 170 -5.23 -9.39 14.51
N GLU A 171 -3.99 -9.16 14.09
CA GLU A 171 -3.68 -8.44 12.84
C GLU A 171 -4.11 -9.26 11.61
N ARG A 172 -3.81 -10.54 11.59
CA ARG A 172 -4.20 -11.47 10.51
C ARG A 172 -5.72 -11.63 10.43
N GLU A 173 -6.43 -11.63 11.56
CA GLU A 173 -7.90 -11.59 11.60
C GLU A 173 -8.46 -10.36 10.90
N GLN A 174 -7.87 -9.19 11.12
CA GLN A 174 -8.27 -7.95 10.43
C GLN A 174 -8.04 -8.04 8.91
N PHE A 175 -6.96 -8.65 8.48
CA PHE A 175 -6.73 -8.87 7.04
C PHE A 175 -7.77 -9.84 6.46
N ARG A 176 -8.07 -10.93 7.15
CA ARG A 176 -9.12 -11.87 6.75
C ARG A 176 -10.52 -11.21 6.73
N ALA A 177 -10.78 -10.27 7.63
CA ALA A 177 -12.02 -9.50 7.62
C ALA A 177 -12.15 -8.63 6.35
N LEU A 178 -11.06 -8.06 5.84
CA LEU A 178 -11.06 -7.38 4.54
C LEU A 178 -11.40 -8.35 3.39
N LEU A 179 -10.80 -9.54 3.40
CA LEU A 179 -11.14 -10.59 2.43
C LEU A 179 -12.61 -11.03 2.57
N GLY A 180 -13.13 -11.07 3.80
CA GLY A 180 -14.54 -11.37 4.10
C GLY A 180 -15.54 -10.36 3.51
N LEU A 181 -15.10 -9.15 3.15
CA LEU A 181 -15.91 -8.20 2.40
C LEU A 181 -16.03 -8.55 0.90
N GLY A 182 -15.34 -9.57 0.44
CA GLY A 182 -15.26 -10.00 -0.95
C GLY A 182 -13.98 -9.54 -1.66
N LEU A 183 -13.12 -8.77 -0.99
CA LEU A 183 -11.85 -8.35 -1.56
C LEU A 183 -10.91 -9.56 -1.74
N GLN A 184 -10.14 -9.54 -2.81
CA GLN A 184 -9.22 -10.62 -3.18
C GLN A 184 -7.78 -10.09 -3.27
N ASP A 185 -6.84 -10.80 -2.67
CA ASP A 185 -5.41 -10.48 -2.75
C ASP A 185 -4.90 -10.71 -4.18
N ALA A 186 -4.63 -9.63 -4.89
CA ALA A 186 -4.23 -9.67 -6.30
C ALA A 186 -2.98 -10.54 -6.53
N PHE A 187 -2.02 -10.48 -5.61
CA PHE A 187 -0.80 -11.30 -5.71
C PHE A 187 -1.11 -12.79 -5.68
N ARG A 188 -2.11 -13.20 -4.89
CA ARG A 188 -2.51 -14.61 -4.73
C ARG A 188 -3.50 -15.11 -5.78
N LEU A 189 -3.94 -14.25 -6.70
CA LEU A 189 -4.71 -14.67 -7.87
C LEU A 189 -3.86 -15.42 -8.92
N PHE A 190 -2.55 -15.31 -8.81
CA PHE A 190 -1.60 -15.88 -9.76
C PHE A 190 -0.58 -16.76 -9.04
N GLU A 191 -0.01 -17.72 -9.77
CA GLU A 191 1.13 -18.48 -9.28
C GLU A 191 2.32 -17.52 -9.10
N GLN A 192 2.97 -17.59 -7.94
CA GLN A 192 4.06 -16.70 -7.56
C GLN A 192 5.26 -17.50 -7.04
N PRO A 193 6.49 -17.00 -7.23
CA PRO A 193 7.65 -17.61 -6.60
C PRO A 193 7.51 -17.66 -5.08
N GLU A 194 8.02 -18.72 -4.48
CA GLU A 194 8.15 -18.81 -3.02
C GLU A 194 9.05 -17.68 -2.49
N LYS A 195 8.86 -17.32 -1.23
CA LYS A 195 9.66 -16.28 -0.54
C LYS A 195 9.67 -14.96 -1.31
N SER A 196 8.50 -14.55 -1.78
CA SER A 196 8.27 -13.25 -2.40
C SER A 196 7.86 -12.25 -1.33
N PHE A 197 8.68 -11.22 -1.13
CA PHE A 197 8.50 -10.22 -0.09
C PHE A 197 8.50 -8.82 -0.69
N SER A 198 7.93 -7.86 0.06
CA SER A 198 7.84 -6.46 -0.35
C SER A 198 8.62 -5.50 0.55
N TRP A 199 9.07 -5.99 1.72
CA TRP A 199 9.81 -5.24 2.72
C TRP A 199 10.98 -6.06 3.28
N TRP A 200 12.11 -5.40 3.54
CA TRP A 200 13.31 -5.95 4.19
C TRP A 200 13.96 -4.88 5.06
N ASP A 201 14.28 -5.23 6.31
CA ASP A 201 15.04 -4.33 7.19
C ASP A 201 16.37 -3.92 6.53
N TYR A 202 16.79 -2.68 6.73
CA TYR A 202 18.11 -2.21 6.27
C TYR A 202 19.27 -2.94 6.98
N ARG A 203 19.03 -3.39 8.21
CA ARG A 203 20.02 -4.08 9.04
C ARG A 203 20.24 -5.52 8.57
N ALA A 204 21.36 -6.10 9.00
CA ALA A 204 21.71 -7.51 8.79
C ALA A 204 21.73 -7.96 7.31
N ALA A 205 21.97 -7.03 6.38
CA ALA A 205 21.90 -7.29 4.95
C ALA A 205 20.57 -7.96 4.52
N GLY A 206 19.44 -7.51 5.11
CA GLY A 206 18.12 -8.14 4.99
C GLY A 206 17.72 -8.40 3.56
N PHE A 207 17.84 -7.41 2.67
CA PHE A 207 17.49 -7.58 1.26
C PHE A 207 18.38 -8.60 0.54
N ARG A 208 19.70 -8.52 0.70
CA ARG A 208 20.63 -9.45 0.06
C ARG A 208 20.41 -10.89 0.51
N ARG A 209 20.05 -11.09 1.77
CA ARG A 209 19.77 -12.40 2.38
C ARG A 209 18.31 -12.85 2.20
N ASN A 210 17.49 -11.99 1.60
CA ASN A 210 16.04 -12.19 1.46
C ASN A 210 15.31 -12.43 2.79
N LEU A 211 15.71 -11.71 3.84
CA LEU A 211 15.06 -11.74 5.15
C LEU A 211 13.89 -10.75 5.18
N GLY A 212 12.86 -11.03 4.42
CA GLY A 212 11.76 -10.10 4.17
C GLY A 212 10.40 -10.59 4.66
N LEU A 213 9.44 -9.67 4.53
CA LEU A 213 8.02 -9.91 4.72
C LEU A 213 7.23 -9.34 3.54
N ARG A 214 6.12 -9.98 3.20
CA ARG A 214 5.14 -9.41 2.27
C ARG A 214 4.08 -8.68 3.10
N ILE A 215 4.19 -7.37 3.18
CA ILE A 215 3.31 -6.49 3.97
C ILE A 215 2.65 -5.38 3.17
N ASP A 216 3.02 -5.23 1.91
CA ASP A 216 2.39 -4.33 0.95
C ASP A 216 1.47 -5.14 0.04
N HIS A 217 0.20 -4.73 -0.07
CA HIS A 217 -0.83 -5.52 -0.75
C HIS A 217 -1.70 -4.67 -1.66
N ILE A 218 -2.26 -5.32 -2.68
CA ILE A 218 -3.34 -4.81 -3.52
C ILE A 218 -4.50 -5.77 -3.39
N LEU A 219 -5.58 -5.32 -2.77
CA LEU A 219 -6.82 -6.09 -2.69
C LEU A 219 -7.82 -5.54 -3.72
N LEU A 220 -8.41 -6.42 -4.50
CA LEU A 220 -9.35 -6.08 -5.57
C LEU A 220 -10.75 -6.57 -5.24
N SER A 221 -11.76 -5.73 -5.49
CA SER A 221 -13.15 -6.16 -5.45
C SER A 221 -13.42 -7.23 -6.50
N PRO A 222 -14.47 -8.07 -6.35
CA PRO A 222 -14.73 -9.17 -7.27
C PRO A 222 -14.78 -8.78 -8.75
N PRO A 223 -15.43 -7.67 -9.18
CA PRO A 223 -15.41 -7.26 -10.58
C PRO A 223 -14.03 -6.92 -11.12
N LEU A 224 -13.15 -6.33 -10.27
CA LEU A 224 -11.76 -6.04 -10.67
C LEU A 224 -10.91 -7.30 -10.67
N ALA A 225 -11.04 -8.15 -9.67
CA ALA A 225 -10.31 -9.41 -9.57
C ALA A 225 -10.57 -10.30 -10.79
N ALA A 226 -11.82 -10.35 -11.26
CA ALA A 226 -12.20 -11.09 -12.46
C ALA A 226 -11.51 -10.61 -13.74
N ARG A 227 -11.06 -9.35 -13.76
CA ARG A 227 -10.30 -8.75 -14.88
C ARG A 227 -8.80 -8.72 -14.63
N GLY A 228 -8.33 -9.25 -13.51
CA GLY A 228 -6.91 -9.34 -13.20
C GLY A 228 -6.16 -10.16 -14.24
N THR A 229 -5.04 -9.64 -14.73
CA THR A 229 -4.20 -10.29 -15.73
C THR A 229 -2.81 -10.63 -15.24
N SER A 230 -2.31 -9.90 -14.24
CA SER A 230 -1.01 -10.18 -13.61
C SER A 230 -0.89 -9.47 -12.26
N ALA A 231 0.00 -9.99 -11.42
CA ALA A 231 0.49 -9.31 -10.23
C ALA A 231 1.95 -9.65 -10.02
N ALA A 232 2.73 -8.70 -9.48
CA ALA A 232 4.17 -8.86 -9.29
C ALA A 232 4.69 -7.98 -8.16
N ILE A 233 5.86 -8.34 -7.65
CA ILE A 233 6.68 -7.50 -6.77
C ILE A 233 7.93 -7.11 -7.56
N ASP A 234 8.14 -5.81 -7.76
CA ASP A 234 9.29 -5.28 -8.50
C ASP A 234 10.43 -4.95 -7.55
N LYS A 235 11.44 -5.81 -7.48
CA LYS A 235 12.60 -5.63 -6.61
C LYS A 235 13.67 -4.69 -7.17
N ALA A 236 13.53 -4.18 -8.39
CA ALA A 236 14.55 -3.33 -9.01
C ALA A 236 14.86 -2.05 -8.20
N PRO A 237 13.87 -1.29 -7.68
CA PRO A 237 14.15 -0.11 -6.87
C PRO A 237 14.92 -0.41 -5.57
N ARG A 238 14.78 -1.60 -5.01
CA ARG A 238 15.49 -2.02 -3.79
C ARG A 238 17.00 -2.18 -3.98
N LYS A 239 17.44 -2.25 -5.23
CA LYS A 239 18.87 -2.36 -5.62
C LYS A 239 19.54 -1.02 -5.87
N LEU A 240 18.79 0.07 -5.86
CA LEU A 240 19.31 1.41 -6.09
C LEU A 240 20.07 1.93 -4.87
N GLU A 241 20.81 3.01 -5.04
CA GLU A 241 21.46 3.70 -3.92
C GLU A 241 20.42 4.35 -3.01
N ARG A 242 20.57 4.21 -1.70
CA ARG A 242 19.65 4.74 -0.68
C ARG A 242 18.19 4.36 -0.97
N PRO A 243 17.87 3.07 -1.15
CA PRO A 243 16.52 2.66 -1.49
C PRO A 243 15.56 2.81 -0.32
N SER A 244 14.25 2.83 -0.59
CA SER A 244 13.24 2.52 0.44
C SER A 244 13.46 1.10 0.97
N ASP A 245 13.10 0.83 2.20
CA ASP A 245 13.07 -0.54 2.75
C ASP A 245 11.91 -1.39 2.17
N HIS A 246 10.95 -0.75 1.50
CA HIS A 246 9.93 -1.40 0.68
C HIS A 246 10.25 -1.34 -0.81
N THR A 247 9.54 -2.17 -1.57
CA THR A 247 9.62 -2.17 -3.04
C THR A 247 8.21 -2.16 -3.65
N PRO A 248 8.02 -1.66 -4.89
CA PRO A 248 6.70 -1.60 -5.50
C PRO A 248 6.03 -2.97 -5.66
N VAL A 249 4.74 -3.01 -5.35
CA VAL A 249 3.84 -4.14 -5.66
C VAL A 249 2.87 -3.69 -6.75
N LEU A 250 2.66 -4.52 -7.76
CA LEU A 250 1.87 -4.20 -8.94
C LEU A 250 0.76 -5.23 -9.17
N ALA A 251 -0.34 -4.75 -9.73
CA ALA A 251 -1.40 -5.58 -10.29
C ALA A 251 -1.90 -4.93 -11.59
N THR A 252 -2.21 -5.75 -12.59
CA THR A 252 -2.78 -5.28 -13.85
C THR A 252 -4.19 -5.83 -14.00
N VAL A 253 -5.13 -4.94 -14.34
CA VAL A 253 -6.50 -5.30 -14.68
C VAL A 253 -6.77 -4.92 -16.12
N ALA A 254 -7.46 -5.81 -16.86
CA ALA A 254 -7.87 -5.54 -18.22
C ALA A 254 -8.87 -4.37 -18.28
N ALA A 255 -9.02 -3.75 -19.44
CA ALA A 255 -10.07 -2.78 -19.69
C ALA A 255 -11.46 -3.42 -19.47
N ALA A 256 -12.43 -2.57 -19.12
CA ALA A 256 -13.84 -3.00 -18.98
C ALA A 256 -14.45 -3.39 -20.33
#